data_d883628cd5fd50af8078610fe8a31133
#
_entry.id   d883628cd5fd50af8078610fe8a31133
#
_cell.length_a   1.000
_cell.length_b   1.000
_cell.length_c   1.000
_cell.angle_alpha   90.00
_cell.angle_beta   90.00
_cell.angle_gamma   90.00
#
_symmetry.space_group_name_H-M   'P 1'
#
loop_
_entity.id
_entity.type
_entity.pdbx_description
1 polymer ?
#
loop_
_entity_poly.entity_id
_entity_poly.type
_entity_poly.pdbx_seq_one_letter_code
_entity_poly.pdbx_strand_id
1 'polypeptide(L)'
;SFKYNVVNSFSATYKGLTIPILIKGGKGTLQSWNLSTFDTSGLKRKPNQVRAYLYTDRGVYRPGSTINLSVIARQNDLPIPNNLPITLKWYNPKGQLIKTIKNKKGKRGFYSFQISSSTTSLTGNWRAKIAIGDDTFTKTVKVETIVPYKLKINTSLSRSILTPKENTATLN
;
A
#
# COMPACT_ATOMS: atom_id res chain seq x y z
N SER A 1 13.73 50.15 -15.92
CA SER A 1 12.95 49.43 -14.90
C SER A 1 11.86 48.63 -15.60
N PHE A 2 12.08 47.30 -15.72
CA PHE A 2 11.07 46.39 -16.28
C PHE A 2 9.99 46.16 -15.21
N LYS A 3 8.77 46.66 -15.45
CA LYS A 3 7.60 46.27 -14.65
C LYS A 3 7.11 44.91 -15.13
N TYR A 4 7.33 43.89 -14.36
CA TYR A 4 6.67 42.60 -14.60
C TYR A 4 5.19 42.70 -14.18
N ASN A 5 4.28 42.69 -15.15
CA ASN A 5 2.87 42.51 -14.87
C ASN A 5 2.64 41.04 -14.48
N VAL A 6 2.47 40.82 -13.20
CA VAL A 6 2.15 39.47 -12.69
C VAL A 6 0.65 39.26 -12.79
N VAL A 7 0.22 38.33 -13.62
CA VAL A 7 -1.17 37.90 -13.66
C VAL A 7 -1.46 37.15 -12.36
N ASN A 8 -2.36 37.72 -11.54
CA ASN A 8 -2.70 37.14 -10.23
C ASN A 8 -3.89 36.21 -10.28
N SER A 9 -4.74 36.28 -11.30
CA SER A 9 -5.91 35.44 -11.49
C SER A 9 -6.36 35.40 -12.94
N PHE A 10 -7.03 34.34 -13.34
CA PHE A 10 -7.82 34.28 -14.55
C PHE A 10 -9.17 33.61 -14.21
N SER A 11 -10.17 33.80 -15.06
CA SER A 11 -11.47 33.14 -14.89
C SER A 11 -11.76 32.23 -16.07
N ALA A 12 -12.39 31.11 -15.79
CA ALA A 12 -12.93 30.22 -16.81
C ALA A 12 -14.45 30.28 -16.78
N THR A 13 -15.08 30.54 -17.96
CA THR A 13 -16.53 30.58 -18.07
C THR A 13 -17.01 29.40 -18.92
N TYR A 14 -17.95 28.62 -18.39
CA TYR A 14 -18.61 27.54 -19.10
C TYR A 14 -20.12 27.55 -18.81
N LYS A 15 -20.94 27.60 -19.86
CA LYS A 15 -22.42 27.64 -19.74
C LYS A 15 -22.94 28.69 -18.76
N GLY A 16 -22.35 29.90 -18.76
CA GLY A 16 -22.76 31.02 -17.89
C GLY A 16 -22.21 30.95 -16.47
N LEU A 17 -21.52 29.88 -16.07
CA LEU A 17 -20.82 29.79 -14.78
C LEU A 17 -19.39 30.28 -14.96
N THR A 18 -19.02 31.34 -14.24
CA THR A 18 -17.67 31.87 -14.23
C THR A 18 -16.95 31.47 -12.94
N ILE A 19 -15.83 30.75 -13.07
CA ILE A 19 -15.00 30.30 -11.95
C ILE A 19 -13.71 31.12 -11.96
N PRO A 20 -13.40 31.91 -10.93
CA PRO A 20 -12.14 32.60 -10.81
C PRO A 20 -11.03 31.57 -10.41
N ILE A 21 -9.91 31.62 -11.13
CA ILE A 21 -8.75 30.79 -10.87
C ILE A 21 -7.60 31.68 -10.44
N LEU A 22 -7.20 31.60 -9.17
CA LEU A 22 -6.11 32.37 -8.61
C LEU A 22 -4.77 31.67 -8.86
N ILE A 23 -3.81 32.36 -9.50
CA ILE A 23 -2.53 31.78 -9.92
C ILE A 23 -1.46 31.87 -8.83
N LYS A 24 -1.54 32.85 -7.93
CA LYS A 24 -0.45 33.15 -6.99
C LYS A 24 -0.69 32.51 -5.63
N GLY A 25 0.26 31.65 -5.23
CA GLY A 25 0.34 31.12 -3.88
C GLY A 25 0.73 32.19 -2.86
N GLY A 26 -0.24 32.83 -2.22
CA GLY A 26 -0.08 33.69 -1.07
C GLY A 26 -1.11 33.35 -0.01
N LYS A 27 -0.98 33.89 1.21
CA LYS A 27 -2.03 33.77 2.23
C LYS A 27 -3.35 34.26 1.64
N GLY A 28 -4.32 33.35 1.46
CA GLY A 28 -5.65 33.65 0.91
C GLY A 28 -5.93 33.10 -0.49
N THR A 29 -4.99 32.45 -1.17
CA THR A 29 -5.25 31.74 -2.43
C THR A 29 -5.89 30.39 -2.16
N LEU A 30 -7.08 30.16 -2.74
CA LEU A 30 -7.73 28.84 -2.72
C LEU A 30 -6.99 27.92 -3.70
N GLN A 31 -6.17 27.04 -3.15
CA GLN A 31 -5.57 25.95 -3.91
C GLN A 31 -6.42 24.69 -3.68
N SER A 32 -6.43 23.77 -4.65
CA SER A 32 -7.25 22.56 -4.57
C SER A 32 -7.05 21.78 -3.27
N TRP A 33 -5.85 21.79 -2.72
CA TRP A 33 -5.53 21.16 -1.42
C TRP A 33 -6.06 21.93 -0.21
N ASN A 34 -6.37 23.23 -0.30
CA ASN A 34 -6.98 23.99 0.78
C ASN A 34 -8.46 23.63 0.99
N LEU A 35 -9.10 23.09 -0.04
CA LEU A 35 -10.48 22.63 0.00
C LEU A 35 -10.62 21.14 0.37
N SER A 36 -9.50 20.41 0.40
CA SER A 36 -9.47 19.00 0.69
C SER A 36 -8.95 18.76 2.10
N THR A 37 -9.66 17.97 2.87
CA THR A 37 -9.18 17.41 4.15
C THR A 37 -8.23 16.21 3.95
N PHE A 38 -8.03 15.80 2.69
CA PHE A 38 -7.15 14.70 2.34
C PHE A 38 -5.73 15.21 2.08
N ASP A 39 -4.75 14.37 2.40
CA ASP A 39 -3.36 14.63 2.03
C ASP A 39 -3.22 14.55 0.49
N THR A 40 -3.03 15.70 -0.14
CA THR A 40 -2.85 15.83 -1.58
C THR A 40 -1.38 15.89 -1.99
N SER A 41 -0.44 15.76 -1.04
CA SER A 41 0.99 15.86 -1.31
C SER A 41 1.50 14.80 -2.29
N GLY A 42 0.84 13.64 -2.30
CA GLY A 42 1.14 12.54 -3.22
C GLY A 42 2.60 12.08 -3.19
N LEU A 43 2.92 11.09 -3.98
CA LEU A 43 4.28 10.62 -4.14
C LEU A 43 5.04 11.55 -5.09
N LYS A 44 6.11 12.22 -4.63
CA LYS A 44 6.98 13.03 -5.48
C LYS A 44 7.57 12.15 -6.59
N ARG A 45 7.28 12.49 -7.85
CA ARG A 45 7.82 11.76 -9.01
C ARG A 45 9.23 12.24 -9.30
N LYS A 46 10.19 11.31 -9.30
CA LYS A 46 11.51 11.56 -9.89
C LYS A 46 11.48 11.10 -11.35
N PRO A 47 12.08 11.85 -12.27
CA PRO A 47 12.25 11.38 -13.65
C PRO A 47 12.98 10.03 -13.67
N ASN A 48 12.55 9.12 -14.54
CA ASN A 48 13.15 7.80 -14.73
C ASN A 48 13.17 6.86 -13.51
N GLN A 49 12.41 7.16 -12.45
CA GLN A 49 12.32 6.30 -11.29
C GLN A 49 11.49 5.05 -11.60
N VAL A 50 12.02 3.89 -11.26
CA VAL A 50 11.26 2.64 -11.24
C VAL A 50 10.30 2.69 -10.06
N ARG A 51 9.10 2.17 -10.25
CA ARG A 51 8.11 1.94 -9.22
C ARG A 51 7.78 0.47 -9.20
N ALA A 52 7.63 -0.09 -8.02
CA ALA A 52 7.20 -1.46 -7.89
C ALA A 52 6.10 -1.59 -6.84
N TYR A 53 5.09 -2.39 -7.17
CA TYR A 53 4.07 -2.85 -6.27
C TYR A 53 4.31 -4.32 -5.95
N LEU A 54 4.41 -4.64 -4.66
CA LEU A 54 4.67 -5.98 -4.15
C LEU A 54 3.43 -6.49 -3.42
N TYR A 55 2.96 -7.66 -3.81
CA TYR A 55 1.82 -8.29 -3.15
C TYR A 55 2.02 -9.80 -3.00
N THR A 56 1.30 -10.38 -2.07
CA THR A 56 1.29 -11.80 -1.77
C THR A 56 -0.12 -12.36 -1.94
N ASP A 57 -0.24 -13.64 -2.23
CA ASP A 57 -1.52 -14.33 -2.38
C ASP A 57 -2.32 -14.40 -1.07
N ARG A 58 -1.66 -14.17 0.09
CA ARG A 58 -2.28 -14.17 1.41
C ARG A 58 -1.75 -13.04 2.27
N GLY A 59 -2.54 -12.57 3.24
CA GLY A 59 -2.12 -11.58 4.23
C GLY A 59 -1.25 -12.17 5.35
N VAL A 60 -1.49 -13.44 5.70
CA VAL A 60 -0.79 -14.18 6.75
C VAL A 60 -0.48 -15.59 6.28
N TYR A 61 0.69 -16.09 6.62
CA TYR A 61 1.15 -17.44 6.32
C TYR A 61 1.43 -18.24 7.59
N ARG A 62 1.35 -19.55 7.50
CA ARG A 62 1.82 -20.46 8.57
C ARG A 62 3.27 -20.86 8.34
N PRO A 63 4.05 -21.15 9.39
CA PRO A 63 5.31 -21.88 9.23
C PRO A 63 5.10 -23.15 8.39
N GLY A 64 6.00 -23.42 7.46
CA GLY A 64 5.88 -24.53 6.49
C GLY A 64 5.12 -24.19 5.20
N SER A 65 4.45 -23.03 5.11
CA SER A 65 3.75 -22.62 3.89
C SER A 65 4.70 -22.11 2.82
N THR A 66 4.29 -22.26 1.56
CA THR A 66 4.92 -21.56 0.44
C THR A 66 4.30 -20.17 0.30
N ILE A 67 5.15 -19.17 0.27
CA ILE A 67 4.79 -17.76 0.11
C ILE A 67 4.96 -17.41 -1.36
N ASN A 68 3.87 -17.01 -2.02
CA ASN A 68 3.89 -16.52 -3.39
C ASN A 68 3.94 -14.99 -3.37
N LEU A 69 5.06 -14.42 -3.77
CA LEU A 69 5.26 -12.98 -3.86
C LEU A 69 5.28 -12.56 -5.32
N SER A 70 4.40 -11.65 -5.68
CA SER A 70 4.35 -11.06 -7.01
C SER A 70 4.81 -9.60 -6.98
N VAL A 71 5.47 -9.19 -8.04
CA VAL A 71 6.00 -7.84 -8.22
C VAL A 71 5.50 -7.29 -9.56
N ILE A 72 4.94 -6.08 -9.53
CA ILE A 72 4.61 -5.31 -10.71
C ILE A 72 5.53 -4.09 -10.73
N ALA A 73 6.41 -4.01 -11.71
CA ALA A 73 7.34 -2.90 -11.86
C ALA A 73 7.04 -2.06 -13.10
N ARG A 74 7.14 -0.74 -12.97
CA ARG A 74 6.91 0.25 -14.03
C ARG A 74 7.97 1.33 -13.96
N GLN A 75 8.30 1.90 -15.12
CA GLN A 75 9.12 3.09 -15.21
C GLN A 75 8.35 4.15 -15.99
N ASN A 76 8.09 5.31 -15.40
CA ASN A 76 7.25 6.36 -16.01
C ASN A 76 5.89 5.84 -16.51
N ASP A 77 5.24 4.97 -15.72
CA ASP A 77 3.97 4.30 -16.05
C ASP A 77 4.04 3.33 -17.26
N LEU A 78 5.21 3.14 -17.85
CA LEU A 78 5.47 2.16 -18.90
C LEU A 78 5.99 0.84 -18.32
N PRO A 79 5.78 -0.29 -19.03
CA PRO A 79 6.40 -1.55 -18.66
C PRO A 79 7.92 -1.45 -18.71
N ILE A 80 8.60 -2.01 -17.73
CA ILE A 80 10.06 -2.19 -17.80
C ILE A 80 10.40 -3.27 -18.86
N PRO A 81 11.63 -3.28 -19.40
CA PRO A 81 12.04 -4.27 -20.38
C PRO A 81 11.81 -5.71 -19.91
N ASN A 82 11.49 -6.60 -20.86
CA ASN A 82 11.40 -8.02 -20.57
C ASN A 82 12.76 -8.56 -20.11
N ASN A 83 12.74 -9.54 -19.22
CA ASN A 83 13.92 -10.23 -18.71
C ASN A 83 14.93 -9.33 -17.96
N LEU A 84 14.52 -8.12 -17.52
CA LEU A 84 15.32 -7.32 -16.62
C LEU A 84 15.55 -8.12 -15.33
N PRO A 85 16.79 -8.36 -14.90
CA PRO A 85 17.05 -9.12 -13.68
C PRO A 85 16.63 -8.33 -12.45
N ILE A 86 15.84 -8.98 -11.59
CA ILE A 86 15.52 -8.44 -10.26
C ILE A 86 15.99 -9.40 -9.17
N THR A 87 16.33 -8.85 -8.02
CA THR A 87 16.86 -9.63 -6.89
C THR A 87 15.95 -9.50 -5.69
N LEU A 88 15.48 -10.63 -5.18
CA LEU A 88 14.79 -10.72 -3.89
C LEU A 88 15.78 -11.13 -2.81
N LYS A 89 15.83 -10.35 -1.72
CA LYS A 89 16.47 -10.71 -0.45
C LYS A 89 15.38 -10.93 0.60
N TRP A 90 15.39 -12.11 1.21
CA TRP A 90 14.41 -12.54 2.18
C TRP A 90 15.01 -12.53 3.58
N TYR A 91 14.40 -11.77 4.49
CA TYR A 91 14.88 -11.58 5.87
C TYR A 91 13.88 -12.14 6.87
N ASN A 92 14.39 -12.79 7.92
CA ASN A 92 13.58 -13.25 9.04
C ASN A 92 13.18 -12.08 9.98
N PRO A 93 12.31 -12.32 10.98
CA PRO A 93 11.90 -11.28 11.95
C PRO A 93 13.05 -10.68 12.76
N LYS A 94 14.17 -11.41 12.91
CA LYS A 94 15.40 -10.92 13.58
C LYS A 94 16.29 -10.08 12.66
N GLY A 95 15.89 -9.86 11.39
CA GLY A 95 16.64 -9.08 10.42
C GLY A 95 17.79 -9.84 9.72
N GLN A 96 17.91 -11.14 9.93
CA GLN A 96 18.94 -11.97 9.28
C GLN A 96 18.51 -12.31 7.84
N LEU A 97 19.44 -12.21 6.89
CA LEU A 97 19.23 -12.62 5.52
C LEU A 97 19.19 -14.15 5.43
N ILE A 98 18.05 -14.68 5.03
CA ILE A 98 17.82 -16.13 4.92
C ILE A 98 18.01 -16.62 3.49
N LYS A 99 17.56 -15.84 2.50
CA LYS A 99 17.61 -16.28 1.10
C LYS A 99 17.78 -15.10 0.15
N THR A 100 18.50 -15.34 -0.94
CA THR A 100 18.59 -14.42 -2.08
C THR A 100 18.15 -15.17 -3.34
N ILE A 101 17.21 -14.61 -4.08
CA ILE A 101 16.68 -15.19 -5.32
C ILE A 101 16.82 -14.14 -6.43
N LYS A 102 17.48 -14.51 -7.53
CA LYS A 102 17.55 -13.69 -8.75
C LYS A 102 16.50 -14.22 -9.73
N ASN A 103 15.68 -13.33 -10.27
CA ASN A 103 14.68 -13.68 -11.28
C ASN A 103 14.91 -12.84 -12.53
N LYS A 104 15.10 -13.50 -13.68
CA LYS A 104 15.28 -12.91 -15.00
C LYS A 104 14.08 -13.18 -15.93
N LYS A 105 13.02 -13.84 -15.43
CA LYS A 105 11.89 -14.30 -16.25
C LYS A 105 10.69 -13.32 -16.21
N GLY A 106 10.96 -12.02 -16.06
CA GLY A 106 9.91 -11.01 -16.04
C GLY A 106 9.35 -10.72 -17.42
N LYS A 107 8.03 -10.62 -17.52
CA LYS A 107 7.31 -10.18 -18.74
C LYS A 107 6.58 -8.87 -18.43
N ARG A 108 6.86 -7.82 -19.20
CA ARG A 108 6.23 -6.50 -19.04
C ARG A 108 6.24 -5.96 -17.60
N GLY A 109 7.31 -6.26 -16.85
CA GLY A 109 7.44 -5.85 -15.46
C GLY A 109 6.71 -6.70 -14.42
N PHE A 110 6.15 -7.85 -14.82
CA PHE A 110 5.56 -8.82 -13.89
C PHE A 110 6.58 -9.89 -13.54
N TYR A 111 6.78 -10.12 -12.24
CA TYR A 111 7.65 -11.16 -11.71
C TYR A 111 6.93 -11.92 -10.60
N SER A 112 7.26 -13.21 -10.49
CA SER A 112 6.75 -14.07 -9.44
C SER A 112 7.90 -14.76 -8.72
N PHE A 113 7.80 -14.86 -7.41
CA PHE A 113 8.74 -15.55 -6.54
C PHE A 113 7.99 -16.54 -5.66
N GLN A 114 8.57 -17.72 -5.50
CA GLN A 114 8.11 -18.70 -4.52
C GLN A 114 9.16 -18.86 -3.43
N ILE A 115 8.74 -18.69 -2.19
CA ILE A 115 9.59 -18.77 -1.02
C ILE A 115 8.99 -19.82 -0.11
N SER A 116 9.65 -20.97 0.00
CA SER A 116 9.24 -22.04 0.94
C SER A 116 9.75 -21.69 2.33
N SER A 117 8.89 -21.73 3.32
CA SER A 117 9.25 -21.63 4.74
C SER A 117 9.33 -23.02 5.38
N SER A 118 10.20 -23.19 6.38
CA SER A 118 10.23 -24.41 7.20
C SER A 118 9.08 -24.40 8.21
N THR A 119 8.62 -25.58 8.63
CA THR A 119 7.67 -25.73 9.73
C THR A 119 8.21 -25.17 11.06
N THR A 120 9.55 -25.09 11.18
CA THR A 120 10.27 -24.50 12.32
C THR A 120 10.60 -23.02 12.11
N SER A 121 10.09 -22.39 11.04
CA SER A 121 10.34 -20.96 10.76
C SER A 121 9.80 -20.09 11.89
N LEU A 122 10.55 -19.06 12.22
CA LEU A 122 10.16 -18.08 13.23
C LEU A 122 8.84 -17.41 12.83
N THR A 123 7.94 -17.25 13.78
CA THR A 123 6.75 -16.43 13.64
C THR A 123 7.12 -14.94 13.74
N GLY A 124 6.32 -14.08 13.12
CA GLY A 124 6.51 -12.64 13.13
C GLY A 124 6.58 -12.01 11.73
N ASN A 125 7.12 -10.81 11.65
CA ASN A 125 7.17 -10.02 10.45
C ASN A 125 8.46 -10.30 9.66
N TRP A 126 8.33 -11.05 8.60
CA TRP A 126 9.37 -11.28 7.61
C TRP A 126 9.41 -10.15 6.61
N ARG A 127 10.56 -9.90 5.98
CA ARG A 127 10.73 -8.82 5.01
C ARG A 127 11.28 -9.34 3.69
N ALA A 128 10.53 -9.04 2.63
CA ALA A 128 10.99 -9.21 1.26
C ALA A 128 11.55 -7.87 0.77
N LYS A 129 12.82 -7.83 0.40
CA LYS A 129 13.49 -6.66 -0.18
C LYS A 129 13.80 -6.95 -1.65
N ILE A 130 13.17 -6.22 -2.57
CA ILE A 130 13.35 -6.37 -4.01
C ILE A 130 14.24 -5.24 -4.52
N ALA A 131 15.32 -5.59 -5.20
CA ALA A 131 16.17 -4.64 -5.91
C ALA A 131 15.92 -4.72 -7.43
N ILE A 132 15.69 -3.56 -8.05
CA ILE A 132 15.46 -3.37 -9.49
C ILE A 132 16.37 -2.22 -9.93
N GLY A 133 17.50 -2.52 -10.57
CA GLY A 133 18.56 -1.53 -10.76
C GLY A 133 19.02 -0.98 -9.41
N ASP A 134 19.04 0.34 -9.29
CA ASP A 134 19.42 1.05 -8.06
C ASP A 134 18.25 1.23 -7.08
N ASP A 135 17.02 0.97 -7.51
CA ASP A 135 15.83 1.12 -6.69
C ASP A 135 15.58 -0.12 -5.83
N THR A 136 15.08 0.11 -4.61
CA THR A 136 14.76 -0.95 -3.65
C THR A 136 13.36 -0.79 -3.10
N PHE A 137 12.62 -1.90 -3.05
CA PHE A 137 11.25 -1.98 -2.56
C PHE A 137 11.14 -3.04 -1.48
N THR A 138 10.31 -2.78 -0.47
CA THR A 138 10.16 -3.68 0.67
C THR A 138 8.70 -4.05 0.88
N LYS A 139 8.45 -5.33 1.19
CA LYS A 139 7.15 -5.86 1.59
C LYS A 139 7.32 -6.65 2.88
N THR A 140 6.51 -6.32 3.87
CA THR A 140 6.39 -7.13 5.09
C THR A 140 5.41 -8.28 4.85
N VAL A 141 5.79 -9.47 5.26
CA VAL A 141 4.99 -10.68 5.17
C VAL A 141 4.85 -11.28 6.57
N LYS A 142 3.62 -11.46 7.01
CA LYS A 142 3.32 -11.95 8.35
C LYS A 142 3.29 -13.49 8.35
N VAL A 143 4.05 -14.09 9.24
CA VAL A 143 4.06 -15.56 9.46
C VAL A 143 3.62 -15.82 10.89
N GLU A 144 2.51 -16.52 11.07
CA GLU A 144 1.94 -16.80 12.39
C GLU A 144 1.42 -18.22 12.50
N THR A 145 1.50 -18.76 13.70
CA THR A 145 0.83 -20.00 14.04
C THR A 145 -0.65 -19.70 14.33
N ILE A 146 -1.54 -20.17 13.48
CA ILE A 146 -2.98 -20.01 13.71
C ILE A 146 -3.40 -21.10 14.69
N VAL A 147 -3.70 -20.68 15.91
CA VAL A 147 -4.30 -21.54 16.93
C VAL A 147 -5.82 -21.38 16.83
N PRO A 148 -6.58 -22.46 16.62
CA PRO A 148 -8.04 -22.40 16.66
C PRO A 148 -8.52 -21.86 18.02
N TYR A 149 -9.56 -21.06 18.02
CA TYR A 149 -10.18 -20.60 19.26
C TYR A 149 -10.65 -21.83 20.07
N LYS A 150 -10.16 -21.92 21.31
CA LYS A 150 -10.56 -23.02 22.24
C LYS A 150 -11.87 -22.72 22.95
N LEU A 151 -12.31 -21.47 22.93
CA LEU A 151 -13.54 -21.01 23.59
C LEU A 151 -14.45 -20.35 22.54
N LYS A 152 -15.71 -20.75 22.57
CA LYS A 152 -16.81 -20.12 21.84
C LYS A 152 -17.80 -19.60 22.88
N ILE A 153 -18.00 -18.29 22.92
CA ILE A 153 -19.02 -17.67 23.77
C ILE A 153 -20.27 -17.52 22.92
N ASN A 154 -21.35 -18.14 23.32
CA ASN A 154 -22.67 -17.91 22.75
C ASN A 154 -23.43 -17.03 23.75
N THR A 155 -23.92 -15.88 23.30
CA THR A 155 -24.69 -14.98 24.11
C THR A 155 -26.11 -14.87 23.55
N SER A 156 -27.09 -14.83 24.41
CA SER A 156 -28.46 -14.57 24.05
C SER A 156 -29.06 -13.51 24.95
N LEU A 157 -29.83 -12.58 24.41
CA LEU A 157 -30.61 -11.60 25.15
C LEU A 157 -32.02 -12.15 25.32
N SER A 158 -32.57 -12.00 26.56
CA SER A 158 -33.96 -12.37 26.84
C SER A 158 -34.96 -11.52 26.02
N ARG A 159 -34.52 -10.33 25.57
CA ARG A 159 -35.32 -9.40 24.74
C ARG A 159 -34.46 -8.66 23.75
N SER A 160 -34.95 -8.49 22.55
CA SER A 160 -34.27 -7.72 21.48
C SER A 160 -34.61 -6.23 21.51
N ILE A 161 -35.71 -5.83 22.16
CA ILE A 161 -36.18 -4.45 22.26
C ILE A 161 -36.55 -4.16 23.68
N LEU A 162 -36.09 -3.03 24.21
CA LEU A 162 -36.49 -2.50 25.49
C LEU A 162 -37.53 -1.38 25.29
N THR A 163 -38.60 -1.39 26.10
CA THR A 163 -39.63 -0.36 26.09
C THR A 163 -39.67 0.31 27.47
N PRO A 164 -40.25 1.52 27.62
CA PRO A 164 -40.36 2.17 28.93
C PRO A 164 -41.07 1.34 30.00
N LYS A 165 -41.94 0.41 29.61
CA LYS A 165 -42.63 -0.52 30.53
C LYS A 165 -41.81 -1.79 30.81
N GLU A 166 -40.96 -2.17 29.89
CA GLU A 166 -40.11 -3.37 29.94
C GLU A 166 -38.67 -2.99 29.69
N ASN A 167 -38.02 -2.42 30.69
CA ASN A 167 -36.73 -1.75 30.62
C ASN A 167 -35.54 -2.62 31.03
N THR A 168 -35.74 -3.92 31.21
CA THR A 168 -34.69 -4.84 31.63
C THR A 168 -34.57 -6.01 30.63
N ALA A 169 -33.35 -6.39 30.30
CA ALA A 169 -33.05 -7.60 29.58
C ALA A 169 -31.90 -8.32 30.28
N THR A 170 -31.95 -9.66 30.30
CA THR A 170 -30.91 -10.50 30.88
C THR A 170 -30.04 -11.03 29.74
N LEU A 171 -28.72 -10.94 29.89
CA LEU A 171 -27.75 -11.57 29.03
C LEU A 171 -27.39 -12.95 29.61
N ASN A 172 -27.63 -13.98 28.85
CA ASN A 172 -27.26 -15.37 29.15
C ASN A 172 -26.08 -15.83 28.29
#